data_5df5d3f79be285ab6e74dc50387dfb9d
#
_entry.id   5df5d3f79be285ab6e74dc50387dfb9d
#
_cell.length_a   1.000
_cell.length_b   1.000
_cell.length_c   1.000
_cell.angle_alpha   90.00
_cell.angle_beta   90.00
_cell.angle_gamma   90.00
#
_symmetry.space_group_name_H-M   'P 1'
#
loop_
_entity.id
_entity.type
_entity.pdbx_description
1 polymer ?
#
loop_
_entity_poly.entity_id
_entity_poly.type
_entity_poly.pdbx_seq_one_letter_code
_entity_poly.pdbx_strand_id
1 'polypeptide(L)'
;MFNYNKDFFSGVYEKSDWIVSETFNRCIKFNNIKHFKEELIKTVNKSKENLKLSLLTSHPELTGKIEVKNLTKESLSEQKSAGLNKCSIEEFDKLHTMNNSYNKKFNFPFIIAVSGLNVAEIIKNFEIRIENTYDFELNEAIREVHKIASIRIDQKIKSLDRK
;
A
#
# COMPACT_ATOMS: atom_id res chain seq x y z
N MET A 1 4.89 -10.06 24.41
CA MET A 1 4.42 -11.35 23.89
C MET A 1 3.44 -11.07 22.74
N PHE A 2 3.50 -11.81 21.62
CA PHE A 2 2.55 -11.64 20.51
C PHE A 2 1.21 -12.32 20.88
N ASN A 3 0.16 -11.53 21.02
CA ASN A 3 -1.16 -12.01 21.53
C ASN A 3 -2.33 -11.62 20.60
N TYR A 4 -2.09 -11.63 19.28
CA TYR A 4 -3.08 -11.26 18.29
C TYR A 4 -3.52 -12.47 17.48
N ASN A 5 -4.80 -12.52 17.10
CA ASN A 5 -5.33 -13.50 16.15
C ASN A 5 -5.33 -12.93 14.72
N LYS A 6 -5.62 -13.78 13.74
CA LYS A 6 -5.63 -13.39 12.32
C LYS A 6 -6.67 -12.30 12.02
N ASP A 7 -7.84 -12.35 12.66
CA ASP A 7 -8.95 -11.43 12.38
C ASP A 7 -8.61 -10.00 12.79
N PHE A 8 -7.76 -9.84 13.83
CA PHE A 8 -7.25 -8.53 14.20
C PHE A 8 -6.50 -7.83 13.07
N PHE A 9 -5.82 -8.58 12.21
CA PHE A 9 -5.05 -8.04 11.09
C PHE A 9 -5.80 -8.07 9.75
N SER A 10 -7.10 -8.36 9.73
CA SER A 10 -7.90 -8.25 8.50
C SER A 10 -7.84 -6.82 7.95
N GLY A 11 -7.72 -6.71 6.62
CA GLY A 11 -7.65 -5.44 5.89
C GLY A 11 -6.28 -4.73 5.92
N VAL A 12 -5.23 -5.31 6.53
CA VAL A 12 -3.88 -4.72 6.45
C VAL A 12 -3.30 -4.78 5.03
N TYR A 13 -3.65 -5.82 4.27
CA TYR A 13 -3.44 -5.89 2.82
C TYR A 13 -4.77 -5.68 2.11
N GLU A 14 -4.85 -4.74 1.18
CA GLU A 14 -6.07 -4.39 0.47
C GLU A 14 -6.64 -5.60 -0.27
N LYS A 15 -7.88 -6.00 0.08
CA LYS A 15 -8.59 -7.16 -0.50
C LYS A 15 -7.74 -8.45 -0.60
N SER A 16 -6.75 -8.61 0.28
CA SER A 16 -5.78 -9.71 0.23
C SER A 16 -5.53 -10.34 1.59
N ASP A 17 -6.59 -10.59 2.37
CA ASP A 17 -6.53 -11.22 3.69
C ASP A 17 -5.96 -12.65 3.67
N TRP A 18 -5.85 -13.25 2.46
CA TRP A 18 -5.20 -14.55 2.28
C TRP A 18 -3.74 -14.54 2.78
N ILE A 19 -3.04 -13.37 2.68
CA ILE A 19 -1.64 -13.23 3.13
C ILE A 19 -1.55 -13.45 4.64
N VAL A 20 -2.44 -12.79 5.38
CA VAL A 20 -2.51 -12.94 6.84
C VAL A 20 -2.87 -14.37 7.21
N SER A 21 -3.91 -14.92 6.58
CA SER A 21 -4.39 -16.29 6.85
C SER A 21 -3.30 -17.32 6.57
N GLU A 22 -2.63 -17.25 5.43
CA GLU A 22 -1.54 -18.17 5.07
C GLU A 22 -0.34 -18.03 6.00
N THR A 23 -0.03 -16.81 6.43
CA THR A 23 1.06 -16.57 7.39
C THR A 23 0.77 -17.22 8.73
N PHE A 24 -0.46 -17.13 9.25
CA PHE A 24 -0.86 -17.81 10.48
C PHE A 24 -0.89 -19.34 10.32
N ASN A 25 -1.29 -19.86 9.16
CA ASN A 25 -1.27 -21.30 8.89
C ASN A 25 0.16 -21.86 8.85
N ARG A 26 1.09 -21.09 8.27
CA ARG A 26 2.48 -21.50 8.10
C ARG A 26 3.33 -21.31 9.36
N CYS A 27 3.04 -20.29 10.15
CA CYS A 27 3.79 -19.94 11.36
C CYS A 27 2.88 -19.97 12.57
N ILE A 28 3.02 -21.00 13.39
CA ILE A 28 2.15 -21.24 14.54
C ILE A 28 2.42 -20.26 15.68
N LYS A 29 3.65 -19.70 15.77
CA LYS A 29 4.05 -18.82 16.87
C LYS A 29 4.93 -17.68 16.38
N PHE A 30 4.53 -16.46 16.70
CA PHE A 30 5.31 -15.25 16.44
C PHE A 30 5.97 -14.76 17.74
N ASN A 31 7.24 -14.40 17.68
CA ASN A 31 7.96 -13.89 18.84
C ASN A 31 7.49 -12.47 19.21
N ASN A 32 7.26 -11.63 18.20
CA ASN A 32 6.83 -10.25 18.33
C ASN A 32 6.25 -9.73 17.00
N ILE A 33 5.82 -8.48 16.97
CA ILE A 33 5.25 -7.84 15.77
C ILE A 33 6.26 -7.76 14.61
N LYS A 34 7.53 -7.52 14.90
CA LYS A 34 8.57 -7.50 13.86
C LYS A 34 8.67 -8.84 13.16
N HIS A 35 8.74 -9.93 13.91
CA HIS A 35 8.76 -11.30 13.37
C HIS A 35 7.50 -11.59 12.55
N PHE A 36 6.32 -11.18 13.01
CA PHE A 36 5.09 -11.31 12.24
C PHE A 36 5.15 -10.58 10.88
N LYS A 37 5.61 -9.33 10.86
CA LYS A 37 5.80 -8.57 9.61
C LYS A 37 6.78 -9.24 8.65
N GLU A 38 7.86 -9.80 9.15
CA GLU A 38 8.84 -10.55 8.36
C GLU A 38 8.22 -11.82 7.75
N GLU A 39 7.38 -12.53 8.50
CA GLU A 39 6.69 -13.71 8.01
C GLU A 39 5.61 -13.38 6.94
N LEU A 40 4.93 -12.23 7.04
CA LEU A 40 4.04 -11.73 5.98
C LEU A 40 4.80 -11.52 4.66
N ILE A 41 5.98 -10.89 4.72
CA ILE A 41 6.86 -10.69 3.55
C ILE A 41 7.26 -12.03 2.94
N LYS A 42 7.66 -13.00 3.76
CA LYS A 42 8.02 -14.35 3.30
C LYS A 42 6.85 -15.07 2.63
N THR A 43 5.62 -14.88 3.14
CA THR A 43 4.41 -15.46 2.55
C THR A 43 4.19 -14.94 1.14
N VAL A 44 4.27 -13.62 0.93
CA VAL A 44 4.13 -13.03 -0.42
C VAL A 44 5.28 -13.45 -1.33
N ASN A 45 6.53 -13.44 -0.84
CA ASN A 45 7.68 -13.81 -1.66
C ASN A 45 7.61 -15.26 -2.18
N LYS A 46 7.07 -16.18 -1.37
CA LYS A 46 6.86 -17.59 -1.73
C LYS A 46 5.62 -17.84 -2.59
N SER A 47 4.74 -16.86 -2.70
CA SER A 47 3.50 -17.01 -3.48
C SER A 47 3.77 -17.02 -4.98
N LYS A 48 2.84 -17.60 -5.73
CA LYS A 48 2.88 -17.60 -7.20
C LYS A 48 2.73 -16.19 -7.75
N GLU A 49 3.27 -15.95 -8.95
CA GLU A 49 3.26 -14.63 -9.59
C GLU A 49 1.83 -14.07 -9.79
N ASN A 50 0.87 -14.94 -10.16
CA ASN A 50 -0.52 -14.51 -10.29
C ASN A 50 -1.12 -13.97 -8.98
N LEU A 51 -0.72 -14.48 -7.82
CA LEU A 51 -1.14 -13.95 -6.52
C LEU A 51 -0.46 -12.61 -6.20
N LYS A 52 0.79 -12.44 -6.60
CA LYS A 52 1.50 -11.16 -6.50
C LYS A 52 0.84 -10.10 -7.37
N LEU A 53 0.49 -10.43 -8.60
CA LEU A 53 -0.24 -9.52 -9.49
C LEU A 53 -1.63 -9.18 -8.95
N SER A 54 -2.37 -10.18 -8.45
CA SER A 54 -3.66 -9.95 -7.81
C SER A 54 -3.56 -9.03 -6.60
N LEU A 55 -2.51 -9.16 -5.79
CA LEU A 55 -2.22 -8.26 -4.67
C LEU A 55 -2.06 -6.81 -5.17
N LEU A 56 -1.27 -6.58 -6.21
CA LEU A 56 -1.02 -5.24 -6.75
C LEU A 56 -2.27 -4.65 -7.40
N THR A 57 -2.99 -5.42 -8.22
CA THR A 57 -4.20 -4.96 -8.91
C THR A 57 -5.40 -4.72 -7.97
N SER A 58 -5.34 -5.25 -6.75
CA SER A 58 -6.33 -4.98 -5.70
C SER A 58 -6.16 -3.61 -5.04
N HIS A 59 -5.00 -2.97 -5.18
CA HIS A 59 -4.77 -1.62 -4.66
C HIS A 59 -5.48 -0.56 -5.50
N PRO A 60 -6.14 0.43 -4.85
CA PRO A 60 -6.73 1.55 -5.56
C PRO A 60 -5.61 2.43 -6.14
N GLU A 61 -5.88 3.01 -7.31
CA GLU A 61 -5.00 4.00 -7.91
C GLU A 61 -4.82 5.22 -7.00
N LEU A 62 -3.63 5.83 -7.06
CA LEU A 62 -3.31 7.00 -6.26
C LEU A 62 -4.23 8.18 -6.58
N THR A 63 -4.56 8.39 -7.86
CA THR A 63 -5.48 9.46 -8.32
C THR A 63 -6.90 9.26 -7.84
N GLY A 64 -7.39 8.02 -7.73
CA GLY A 64 -8.71 7.73 -7.16
C GLY A 64 -8.85 8.21 -5.71
N LYS A 65 -7.75 8.25 -4.95
CA LYS A 65 -7.72 8.84 -3.61
C LYS A 65 -7.70 10.37 -3.62
N ILE A 66 -7.27 11.00 -4.73
CA ILE A 66 -7.20 12.45 -4.89
C ILE A 66 -8.53 13.02 -5.43
N GLU A 67 -9.21 12.31 -6.34
CA GLU A 67 -10.50 12.72 -6.96
C GLU A 67 -11.63 12.96 -5.95
N VAL A 68 -11.58 12.28 -4.80
CA VAL A 68 -12.53 12.49 -3.70
C VAL A 68 -12.49 13.92 -3.14
N LYS A 69 -11.51 14.73 -3.52
CA LYS A 69 -11.37 16.12 -3.06
C LYS A 69 -12.43 17.10 -3.55
N ASN A 70 -13.01 16.86 -4.69
CA ASN A 70 -13.98 17.81 -5.26
C ASN A 70 -15.38 17.66 -4.69
N LEU A 71 -15.61 16.76 -3.75
CA LEU A 71 -16.96 16.32 -3.43
C LEU A 71 -17.52 16.73 -2.07
N THR A 72 -16.78 16.91 -0.97
CA THR A 72 -17.35 17.40 0.29
C THR A 72 -16.33 17.93 1.30
N LYS A 73 -16.77 18.86 2.19
CA LYS A 73 -15.96 19.38 3.32
C LYS A 73 -15.58 18.31 4.34
N GLU A 74 -16.29 17.19 4.43
CA GLU A 74 -16.05 16.10 5.38
C GLU A 74 -14.90 15.19 4.93
N SER A 75 -14.69 15.05 3.62
CA SER A 75 -13.53 14.32 3.06
C SER A 75 -12.19 15.01 3.33
N LEU A 76 -12.18 16.29 3.70
CA LEU A 76 -10.96 17.07 3.97
C LEU A 76 -10.22 16.61 5.23
N SER A 77 -10.90 16.02 6.21
CA SER A 77 -10.25 15.57 7.47
C SER A 77 -9.47 14.27 7.30
N GLU A 78 -9.94 13.33 6.48
CA GLU A 78 -9.26 12.06 6.21
C GLU A 78 -8.05 12.23 5.27
N GLN A 79 -8.09 13.23 4.37
CA GLN A 79 -7.05 13.52 3.40
C GLN A 79 -5.84 14.29 3.99
N LYS A 80 -5.98 14.94 5.14
CA LYS A 80 -4.87 15.63 5.83
C LYS A 80 -3.70 14.71 6.16
N SER A 81 -3.95 13.42 6.35
CA SER A 81 -2.91 12.45 6.68
C SER A 81 -2.00 12.04 5.51
N ALA A 82 -2.42 12.30 4.26
CA ALA A 82 -1.71 11.85 3.06
C ALA A 82 -0.93 12.95 2.33
N GLY A 83 -0.95 14.22 2.80
CA GLY A 83 -0.28 15.35 2.13
C GLY A 83 -0.85 15.70 0.73
N LEU A 84 -1.81 14.93 0.23
CA LEU A 84 -2.43 15.07 -1.10
C LEU A 84 -3.50 16.17 -1.17
N ASN A 85 -3.90 16.73 -0.04
CA ASN A 85 -4.88 17.81 0.08
C ASN A 85 -4.41 19.17 -0.46
N LYS A 86 -3.14 19.29 -0.84
CA LYS A 86 -2.53 20.50 -1.42
C LYS A 86 -2.15 20.34 -2.89
N CYS A 87 -2.63 19.29 -3.56
CA CYS A 87 -2.36 19.05 -4.97
C CYS A 87 -2.99 20.15 -5.84
N SER A 88 -2.22 20.81 -6.68
CA SER A 88 -2.74 21.72 -7.70
C SER A 88 -3.43 20.95 -8.83
N ILE A 89 -4.21 21.65 -9.66
CA ILE A 89 -4.87 21.05 -10.84
C ILE A 89 -3.80 20.47 -11.78
N GLU A 90 -2.71 21.19 -12.00
CA GLU A 90 -1.61 20.75 -12.87
C GLU A 90 -0.89 19.50 -12.32
N GLU A 91 -0.67 19.46 -11.01
CA GLU A 91 -0.09 18.29 -10.36
C GLU A 91 -1.03 17.08 -10.44
N PHE A 92 -2.33 17.31 -10.28
CA PHE A 92 -3.35 16.27 -10.42
C PHE A 92 -3.38 15.69 -11.84
N ASP A 93 -3.42 16.56 -12.86
CA ASP A 93 -3.43 16.17 -14.27
C ASP A 93 -2.14 15.40 -14.63
N LYS A 94 -1.00 15.86 -14.11
CA LYS A 94 0.29 15.17 -14.27
C LYS A 94 0.24 13.76 -13.65
N LEU A 95 -0.22 13.62 -12.41
CA LEU A 95 -0.34 12.33 -11.74
C LEU A 95 -1.30 11.39 -12.47
N HIS A 96 -2.43 11.92 -12.97
CA HIS A 96 -3.39 11.14 -13.74
C HIS A 96 -2.79 10.60 -15.05
N THR A 97 -2.10 11.45 -15.79
CA THR A 97 -1.40 11.07 -17.05
C THR A 97 -0.32 10.01 -16.76
N MET A 98 0.43 10.18 -15.68
CA MET A 98 1.49 9.25 -15.28
C MET A 98 0.91 7.89 -14.85
N ASN A 99 -0.21 7.86 -14.11
CA ASN A 99 -0.90 6.63 -13.77
C ASN A 99 -1.32 5.84 -15.02
N ASN A 100 -1.89 6.53 -16.02
CA ASN A 100 -2.31 5.89 -17.27
C ASN A 100 -1.10 5.27 -17.99
N SER A 101 0.01 5.97 -18.07
CA SER A 101 1.26 5.49 -18.70
C SER A 101 1.85 4.30 -17.94
N TYR A 102 1.84 4.38 -16.61
CA TYR A 102 2.35 3.33 -15.74
C TYR A 102 1.49 2.05 -15.84
N ASN A 103 0.17 2.18 -15.80
CA ASN A 103 -0.75 1.05 -15.97
C ASN A 103 -0.56 0.36 -17.33
N LYS A 104 -0.37 1.13 -18.41
CA LYS A 104 -0.09 0.56 -19.74
C LYS A 104 1.22 -0.21 -19.79
N LYS A 105 2.26 0.26 -19.07
CA LYS A 105 3.58 -0.37 -19.06
C LYS A 105 3.62 -1.63 -18.21
N PHE A 106 3.02 -1.59 -17.01
CA PHE A 106 3.20 -2.63 -15.99
C PHE A 106 1.97 -3.50 -15.72
N ASN A 107 0.78 -3.12 -16.21
CA ASN A 107 -0.50 -3.81 -15.97
C ASN A 107 -0.91 -3.92 -14.48
N PHE A 108 -0.41 -3.02 -13.64
CA PHE A 108 -0.84 -2.82 -12.25
C PHE A 108 -0.69 -1.33 -11.87
N PRO A 109 -1.43 -0.85 -10.86
CA PRO A 109 -1.40 0.56 -10.49
C PRO A 109 -0.07 0.95 -9.84
N PHE A 110 0.31 2.22 -9.95
CA PHE A 110 1.43 2.76 -9.18
C PHE A 110 1.08 2.75 -7.70
N ILE A 111 1.90 2.07 -6.92
CA ILE A 111 1.75 1.92 -5.47
C ILE A 111 2.93 2.56 -4.77
N ILE A 112 2.65 3.45 -3.84
CA ILE A 112 3.65 4.10 -2.99
C ILE A 112 3.06 4.37 -1.60
N ALA A 113 3.84 4.14 -0.55
CA ALA A 113 3.49 4.54 0.80
C ALA A 113 3.64 6.06 0.92
N VAL A 114 2.52 6.78 0.90
CA VAL A 114 2.49 8.26 0.85
C VAL A 114 2.76 8.94 2.19
N SER A 115 2.79 8.19 3.29
CA SER A 115 3.03 8.75 4.62
C SER A 115 4.39 9.46 4.68
N GLY A 116 4.38 10.75 5.00
CA GLY A 116 5.59 11.58 5.08
C GLY A 116 6.10 12.12 3.74
N LEU A 117 5.44 11.82 2.62
CA LEU A 117 5.78 12.38 1.30
C LEU A 117 4.87 13.56 0.94
N ASN A 118 5.43 14.54 0.24
CA ASN A 118 4.67 15.57 -0.45
C ASN A 118 4.41 15.20 -1.92
N VAL A 119 3.57 15.98 -2.61
CA VAL A 119 3.18 15.71 -4.01
C VAL A 119 4.39 15.71 -4.95
N ALA A 120 5.33 16.63 -4.78
CA ALA A 120 6.53 16.69 -5.62
C ALA A 120 7.41 15.44 -5.47
N GLU A 121 7.55 14.92 -4.25
CA GLU A 121 8.27 13.68 -3.97
C GLU A 121 7.57 12.47 -4.59
N ILE A 122 6.23 12.42 -4.56
CA ILE A 122 5.44 11.36 -5.20
C ILE A 122 5.65 11.40 -6.71
N ILE A 123 5.56 12.58 -7.35
CA ILE A 123 5.80 12.75 -8.78
C ILE A 123 7.22 12.30 -9.15
N LYS A 124 8.22 12.70 -8.37
CA LYS A 124 9.62 12.28 -8.60
C LYS A 124 9.79 10.76 -8.52
N ASN A 125 9.14 10.11 -7.56
CA ASN A 125 9.15 8.64 -7.48
C ASN A 125 8.51 8.00 -8.71
N PHE A 126 7.41 8.56 -9.21
CA PHE A 126 6.78 8.11 -10.44
C PHE A 126 7.74 8.19 -11.63
N GLU A 127 8.38 9.35 -11.83
CA GLU A 127 9.33 9.61 -12.92
C GLU A 127 10.48 8.60 -12.91
N ILE A 128 10.99 8.25 -11.74
CA ILE A 128 12.05 7.27 -11.59
C ILE A 128 11.52 5.86 -11.89
N ARG A 129 10.40 5.49 -11.29
CA ARG A 129 9.91 4.11 -11.31
C ARG A 129 9.30 3.70 -12.64
N ILE A 130 8.78 4.64 -13.43
CA ILE A 130 8.27 4.34 -14.77
C ILE A 130 9.38 3.86 -15.72
N GLU A 131 10.64 4.21 -15.44
CA GLU A 131 11.81 3.78 -16.24
C GLU A 131 12.30 2.37 -15.88
N ASN A 132 11.81 1.78 -14.80
CA ASN A 132 12.22 0.45 -14.36
C ASN A 132 11.85 -0.64 -15.38
N THR A 133 12.55 -1.76 -15.32
CA THR A 133 12.13 -3.00 -15.97
C THR A 133 10.92 -3.59 -15.23
N TYR A 134 10.14 -4.43 -15.90
CA TYR A 134 8.96 -5.06 -15.31
C TYR A 134 9.28 -5.82 -14.01
N ASP A 135 10.30 -6.68 -14.03
CA ASP A 135 10.66 -7.50 -12.87
C ASP A 135 11.13 -6.66 -11.69
N PHE A 136 11.88 -5.59 -11.96
CA PHE A 136 12.33 -4.68 -10.92
C PHE A 136 11.14 -3.93 -10.31
N GLU A 137 10.25 -3.42 -11.15
CA GLU A 137 9.10 -2.64 -10.70
C GLU A 137 8.05 -3.50 -9.98
N LEU A 138 7.84 -4.75 -10.41
CA LEU A 138 6.99 -5.71 -9.70
C LEU A 138 7.46 -5.90 -8.25
N ASN A 139 8.75 -6.09 -8.05
CA ASN A 139 9.33 -6.23 -6.71
C ASN A 139 9.25 -4.93 -5.90
N GLU A 140 9.46 -3.79 -6.55
CA GLU A 140 9.36 -2.47 -5.88
C GLU A 140 7.92 -2.18 -5.45
N ALA A 141 6.94 -2.44 -6.31
CA ALA A 141 5.53 -2.29 -5.97
C ALA A 141 5.11 -3.18 -4.80
N ILE A 142 5.56 -4.45 -4.77
CA ILE A 142 5.33 -5.36 -3.64
C ILE A 142 5.97 -4.82 -2.35
N ARG A 143 7.17 -4.24 -2.43
CA ARG A 143 7.85 -3.61 -1.29
C ARG A 143 7.03 -2.44 -0.73
N GLU A 144 6.48 -1.60 -1.59
CA GLU A 144 5.61 -0.49 -1.18
C GLU A 144 4.30 -1.00 -0.53
N VAL A 145 3.71 -2.07 -1.04
CA VAL A 145 2.55 -2.73 -0.41
C VAL A 145 2.89 -3.21 1.00
N HIS A 146 4.07 -3.79 1.22
CA HIS A 146 4.52 -4.20 2.55
C HIS A 146 4.72 -3.02 3.51
N LYS A 147 5.23 -1.89 3.02
CA LYS A 147 5.32 -0.65 3.82
C LYS A 147 3.95 -0.16 4.26
N ILE A 148 2.98 -0.13 3.34
CA ILE A 148 1.59 0.25 3.64
C ILE A 148 0.98 -0.69 4.68
N ALA A 149 1.12 -2.00 4.49
CA ALA A 149 0.63 -3.01 5.43
C ALA A 149 1.28 -2.85 6.81
N SER A 150 2.59 -2.59 6.86
CA SER A 150 3.32 -2.34 8.11
C SER A 150 2.77 -1.13 8.87
N ILE A 151 2.49 -0.02 8.18
CA ILE A 151 1.89 1.18 8.77
C ILE A 151 0.50 0.85 9.33
N ARG A 152 -0.33 0.13 8.58
CA ARG A 152 -1.68 -0.28 9.01
C ARG A 152 -1.63 -1.20 10.24
N ILE A 153 -0.68 -2.12 10.31
CA ILE A 153 -0.45 -2.97 11.49
C ILE A 153 -0.13 -2.11 12.71
N ASP A 154 0.80 -1.15 12.59
CA ASP A 154 1.19 -0.28 13.70
C ASP A 154 0.02 0.60 14.16
N GLN A 155 -0.80 1.10 13.23
CA GLN A 155 -1.99 1.89 13.54
C GLN A 155 -3.04 1.04 14.30
N LYS A 156 -3.29 -0.20 13.88
CA LYS A 156 -4.21 -1.12 14.56
C LYS A 156 -3.76 -1.38 16.00
N ILE A 157 -2.47 -1.63 16.21
CA ILE A 157 -1.91 -1.88 17.55
C ILE A 157 -2.05 -0.64 18.43
N LYS A 158 -1.64 0.54 17.93
CA LYS A 158 -1.78 1.81 18.66
C LYS A 158 -3.23 2.14 19.03
N SER A 159 -4.20 1.69 18.26
CA SER A 159 -5.62 1.91 18.56
C SER A 159 -6.12 1.10 19.77
N LEU A 160 -5.44 -0.01 20.12
CA LEU A 160 -5.75 -0.78 21.34
C LEU A 160 -5.23 -0.09 22.60
N ASP A 161 -4.05 0.55 22.52
CA ASP A 161 -3.41 1.22 23.67
C ASP A 161 -4.14 2.49 24.11
N ARG A 162 -5.12 2.96 23.30
CA ARG A 162 -5.94 4.14 23.57
C ARG A 162 -7.32 3.83 24.15
N LYS A 163 -7.64 2.57 24.33
CA LYS A 163 -8.89 2.10 24.97
C LYS A 163 -8.63 1.60 26.39
#